data_bcfa3649fe580e265a2f0b95c50355fe
#
_entry.id   bcfa3649fe580e265a2f0b95c50355fe
#
_cell.length_a   1.000
_cell.length_b   1.000
_cell.length_c   1.000
_cell.angle_alpha   90.00
_cell.angle_beta   90.00
_cell.angle_gamma   90.00
#
_symmetry.space_group_name_H-M   'P 1'
#
loop_
_entity.id
_entity.type
_entity.pdbx_description
1 polymer ?
#
loop_
_entity_poly.entity_id
_entity_poly.type
_entity_poly.pdbx_seq_one_letter_code
_entity_poly.pdbx_strand_id
1 'polypeptide(L)'
;MKPLIFALCVVFAFGSPSAQTPAWQLSPGHTQVPIWLEAAPDAQPAAGPEVSRWWPAGRGGFTLGNVSQPTMTVYSPEGKNTSAAVVVFPGGGYEDLAIDLEGTEVCDWLTPKGITCVLLKYRVPGEVLYPKSAPYPKSGPYPESPMALEDAQRTMGLVRFHAAEWHIDPHKIGVLGFSAGGHLSAAMSTYFDKRLYPAIDAADKESCRPDFAVVIYPGHLSIAAAEWDAKQGAKIGRAHV
;
A
#
# COMPACT_ATOMS: atom_id res chain seq x y z
N MET A 1 -76.73 8.89 -21.40
CA MET A 1 -75.46 9.28 -20.72
C MET A 1 -74.59 8.06 -20.66
N LYS A 2 -73.45 8.01 -21.38
CA LYS A 2 -72.50 6.89 -21.38
C LYS A 2 -71.33 7.29 -20.46
N PRO A 3 -70.87 6.43 -19.54
CA PRO A 3 -69.71 6.73 -18.71
C PRO A 3 -68.39 6.53 -19.49
N LEU A 4 -67.56 7.55 -19.42
CA LEU A 4 -66.18 7.51 -19.93
C LEU A 4 -65.30 6.82 -18.90
N ILE A 5 -64.71 5.69 -19.25
CA ILE A 5 -63.73 5.00 -18.41
C ILE A 5 -62.35 5.53 -18.79
N PHE A 6 -61.72 6.27 -17.86
CA PHE A 6 -60.31 6.65 -17.96
C PHE A 6 -59.44 5.47 -17.52
N ALA A 7 -58.71 4.87 -18.46
CA ALA A 7 -57.68 3.89 -18.13
C ALA A 7 -56.38 4.64 -17.73
N LEU A 8 -56.00 4.50 -16.47
CA LEU A 8 -54.75 5.03 -15.92
C LEU A 8 -53.61 4.06 -16.27
N CYS A 9 -52.81 4.37 -17.30
CA CYS A 9 -51.59 3.61 -17.58
C CYS A 9 -50.50 4.00 -16.60
N VAL A 10 -50.24 3.11 -15.60
CA VAL A 10 -49.09 3.22 -14.73
C VAL A 10 -47.86 2.67 -15.46
N VAL A 11 -46.97 3.55 -15.89
CA VAL A 11 -45.69 3.18 -16.47
C VAL A 11 -44.72 2.86 -15.34
N PHE A 12 -44.44 1.60 -15.10
CA PHE A 12 -43.36 1.16 -14.23
C PHE A 12 -42.02 1.39 -14.99
N ALA A 13 -41.31 2.43 -14.60
CA ALA A 13 -39.93 2.59 -15.01
C ALA A 13 -39.07 1.56 -14.24
N PHE A 14 -38.75 0.43 -14.88
CA PHE A 14 -37.71 -0.46 -14.40
C PHE A 14 -36.37 0.25 -14.58
N GLY A 15 -35.86 0.86 -13.49
CA GLY A 15 -34.48 1.30 -13.46
C GLY A 15 -33.59 0.07 -13.65
N SER A 16 -32.77 0.08 -14.73
CA SER A 16 -31.75 -0.93 -14.93
C SER A 16 -30.85 -0.95 -13.69
N PRO A 17 -30.58 -2.11 -13.05
CA PRO A 17 -29.58 -2.16 -12.01
C PRO A 17 -28.25 -1.69 -12.59
N SER A 18 -27.69 -0.61 -12.06
CA SER A 18 -26.32 -0.24 -12.41
C SER A 18 -25.44 -1.41 -11.97
N ALA A 19 -24.76 -2.04 -12.92
CA ALA A 19 -23.78 -3.06 -12.61
C ALA A 19 -22.75 -2.44 -11.64
N GLN A 20 -22.77 -2.83 -10.37
CA GLN A 20 -21.77 -2.39 -9.41
C GLN A 20 -20.43 -2.91 -9.91
N THR A 21 -19.47 -2.00 -10.09
CA THR A 21 -18.10 -2.40 -10.39
C THR A 21 -17.64 -3.34 -9.29
N PRO A 22 -17.07 -4.52 -9.62
CA PRO A 22 -16.59 -5.44 -8.60
C PRO A 22 -15.62 -4.69 -7.68
N ALA A 23 -15.82 -4.80 -6.38
CA ALA A 23 -14.90 -4.26 -5.39
C ALA A 23 -13.82 -5.30 -5.10
N TRP A 24 -12.57 -4.86 -4.92
CA TRP A 24 -11.52 -5.75 -4.45
C TRP A 24 -11.90 -6.31 -3.07
N GLN A 25 -11.67 -7.57 -2.88
CA GLN A 25 -11.86 -8.26 -1.61
C GLN A 25 -10.64 -9.11 -1.29
N LEU A 26 -10.28 -9.14 -0.02
CA LEU A 26 -9.23 -10.02 0.46
C LEU A 26 -9.60 -11.48 0.19
N SER A 27 -8.62 -12.28 -0.20
CA SER A 27 -8.81 -13.72 -0.42
C SER A 27 -9.32 -14.41 0.86
N PRO A 28 -10.22 -15.40 0.73
CA PRO A 28 -10.71 -16.17 1.88
C PRO A 28 -9.57 -16.76 2.72
N GLY A 29 -9.75 -16.80 4.04
CA GLY A 29 -8.73 -17.35 4.97
C GLY A 29 -7.72 -16.33 5.47
N HIS A 30 -7.72 -15.11 4.96
CA HIS A 30 -6.86 -14.02 5.43
C HIS A 30 -7.65 -12.95 6.16
N THR A 31 -6.99 -12.22 7.05
CA THR A 31 -7.58 -11.12 7.82
C THR A 31 -6.72 -9.88 7.72
N GLN A 32 -7.33 -8.75 7.46
CA GLN A 32 -6.67 -7.46 7.57
C GLN A 32 -6.61 -7.03 9.03
N VAL A 33 -5.40 -6.76 9.51
CA VAL A 33 -5.17 -6.31 10.88
C VAL A 33 -4.81 -4.83 10.85
N PRO A 34 -5.53 -3.96 11.60
CA PRO A 34 -5.12 -2.57 11.76
C PRO A 34 -3.72 -2.49 12.34
N ILE A 35 -2.87 -1.61 11.80
CA ILE A 35 -1.51 -1.45 12.31
C ILE A 35 -1.43 -0.42 13.45
N TRP A 36 -2.43 0.44 13.60
CA TRP A 36 -2.56 1.42 14.65
C TRP A 36 -3.69 1.03 15.61
N LEU A 37 -3.43 1.08 16.92
CA LEU A 37 -4.43 0.74 17.95
C LEU A 37 -5.49 1.84 18.09
N GLU A 38 -5.10 3.08 17.81
CA GLU A 38 -5.93 4.28 17.81
C GLU A 38 -5.78 5.02 16.49
N ALA A 39 -6.03 6.32 16.47
CA ALA A 39 -5.80 7.14 15.28
C ALA A 39 -4.32 7.07 14.87
N ALA A 40 -4.07 6.86 13.58
CA ALA A 40 -2.72 6.90 13.04
C ALA A 40 -2.09 8.30 13.27
N PRO A 41 -0.77 8.38 13.50
CA PRO A 41 -0.10 9.69 13.59
C PRO A 41 -0.31 10.46 12.28
N ASP A 42 -0.32 11.78 12.39
CA ASP A 42 -0.51 12.71 11.25
C ASP A 42 -1.71 12.37 10.35
N ALA A 43 -2.74 11.71 10.93
CA ALA A 43 -3.93 11.31 10.20
C ALA A 43 -4.60 12.53 9.55
N GLN A 44 -4.79 12.44 8.24
CA GLN A 44 -5.50 13.44 7.45
C GLN A 44 -6.88 12.92 7.06
N PRO A 45 -7.88 13.81 6.96
CA PRO A 45 -9.18 13.43 6.43
C PRO A 45 -9.02 12.81 5.03
N ALA A 46 -9.60 11.64 4.79
CA ALA A 46 -9.65 11.11 3.43
C ALA A 46 -10.55 11.98 2.54
N ALA A 47 -10.26 12.01 1.24
CA ALA A 47 -11.10 12.70 0.25
C ALA A 47 -12.52 12.11 0.17
N GLY A 48 -12.71 10.90 0.68
CA GLY A 48 -13.97 10.16 0.71
C GLY A 48 -13.76 8.75 1.27
N PRO A 49 -14.75 7.87 1.14
CA PRO A 49 -14.59 6.47 1.52
C PRO A 49 -13.50 5.80 0.67
N GLU A 50 -12.89 4.74 1.21
CA GLU A 50 -11.99 3.88 0.45
C GLU A 50 -12.72 3.37 -0.81
N VAL A 51 -12.06 3.46 -1.95
CA VAL A 51 -12.63 3.08 -3.24
C VAL A 51 -11.75 2.03 -3.91
N SER A 52 -12.42 1.01 -4.44
CA SER A 52 -11.79 0.01 -5.29
C SER A 52 -12.10 0.35 -6.75
N ARG A 53 -11.09 0.37 -7.60
CA ARG A 53 -11.22 0.64 -9.04
C ARG A 53 -10.59 -0.50 -9.82
N TRP A 54 -11.28 -0.94 -10.87
CA TRP A 54 -10.69 -1.87 -11.83
C TRP A 54 -9.85 -1.10 -12.85
N TRP A 55 -8.57 -1.47 -12.93
CA TRP A 55 -7.66 -0.95 -13.94
C TRP A 55 -7.47 -1.96 -15.07
N PRO A 56 -8.02 -1.71 -16.28
CA PRO A 56 -8.01 -2.67 -17.37
C PRO A 56 -6.69 -2.76 -18.13
N ALA A 57 -5.68 -1.95 -17.81
CA ALA A 57 -4.40 -1.95 -18.52
C ALA A 57 -3.62 -3.26 -18.30
N GLY A 58 -3.04 -3.79 -19.36
CA GLY A 58 -2.29 -5.05 -19.29
C GLY A 58 -3.21 -6.25 -18.97
N ARG A 59 -2.90 -6.96 -17.89
CA ARG A 59 -3.74 -8.09 -17.39
C ARG A 59 -4.99 -7.62 -16.64
N GLY A 60 -5.10 -6.32 -16.41
CA GLY A 60 -6.08 -5.74 -15.50
C GLY A 60 -5.74 -6.02 -14.03
N GLY A 61 -6.34 -5.26 -13.14
CA GLY A 61 -6.16 -5.41 -11.71
C GLY A 61 -6.93 -4.37 -10.92
N PHE A 62 -7.02 -4.57 -9.61
CA PHE A 62 -7.64 -3.60 -8.72
C PHE A 62 -6.64 -2.61 -8.15
N THR A 63 -7.07 -1.35 -8.06
CA THR A 63 -6.41 -0.34 -7.25
C THR A 63 -7.32 0.09 -6.11
N LEU A 64 -6.72 0.44 -4.96
CA LEU A 64 -7.42 1.02 -3.81
C LEU A 64 -6.98 2.46 -3.64
N GLY A 65 -7.95 3.38 -3.62
CA GLY A 65 -7.72 4.79 -3.34
C GLY A 65 -8.43 5.25 -2.08
N ASN A 66 -8.10 6.45 -1.60
CA ASN A 66 -8.62 7.04 -0.36
C ASN A 66 -8.39 6.16 0.88
N VAL A 67 -7.28 5.43 0.92
CA VAL A 67 -6.93 4.60 2.08
C VAL A 67 -6.49 5.50 3.23
N SER A 68 -7.34 5.62 4.24
CA SER A 68 -7.08 6.37 5.49
C SER A 68 -6.89 5.45 6.70
N GLN A 69 -7.31 4.19 6.57
CA GLN A 69 -7.19 3.15 7.60
C GLN A 69 -6.18 2.09 7.13
N PRO A 70 -4.89 2.24 7.50
CA PRO A 70 -3.88 1.31 7.05
C PRO A 70 -3.99 -0.03 7.79
N THR A 71 -3.80 -1.10 7.06
CA THR A 71 -3.86 -2.47 7.57
C THR A 71 -2.71 -3.30 7.01
N MET A 72 -2.35 -4.36 7.72
CA MET A 72 -1.49 -5.41 7.18
C MET A 72 -2.25 -6.72 7.07
N THR A 73 -1.85 -7.55 6.12
CA THR A 73 -2.33 -8.93 5.96
C THR A 73 -1.15 -9.87 5.93
N VAL A 74 -1.15 -10.88 6.79
CA VAL A 74 -0.08 -11.88 6.87
C VAL A 74 -0.48 -13.10 6.08
N TYR A 75 0.35 -13.48 5.12
CA TYR A 75 0.27 -14.69 4.32
C TYR A 75 1.38 -15.63 4.75
N SER A 76 1.03 -16.64 5.52
CA SER A 76 1.98 -17.65 6.00
C SER A 76 2.18 -18.76 4.97
N PRO A 77 3.40 -19.29 4.80
CA PRO A 77 3.63 -20.43 3.93
C PRO A 77 2.97 -21.69 4.47
N GLU A 78 2.39 -22.47 3.56
CA GLU A 78 1.92 -23.82 3.87
C GLU A 78 3.03 -24.83 3.58
N GLY A 79 3.43 -25.62 4.58
CA GLY A 79 4.47 -26.63 4.47
C GLY A 79 5.88 -26.10 4.76
N LYS A 80 6.78 -26.07 3.76
CA LYS A 80 8.16 -25.61 3.96
C LYS A 80 8.18 -24.14 4.36
N ASN A 81 8.84 -23.81 5.47
CA ASN A 81 9.05 -22.46 5.94
C ASN A 81 10.56 -22.15 6.01
N THR A 82 11.00 -21.08 5.35
CA THR A 82 12.40 -20.61 5.37
C THR A 82 12.68 -19.70 6.57
N SER A 83 11.66 -19.36 7.34
CA SER A 83 11.66 -18.33 8.38
C SER A 83 11.98 -16.92 7.87
N ALA A 84 12.04 -16.70 6.55
CA ALA A 84 12.17 -15.37 6.00
C ALA A 84 10.79 -14.72 5.81
N ALA A 85 10.74 -13.40 5.98
CA ALA A 85 9.54 -12.61 5.71
C ALA A 85 9.84 -11.42 4.79
N VAL A 86 8.83 -11.03 4.02
CA VAL A 86 8.88 -9.86 3.15
C VAL A 86 7.64 -8.99 3.39
N VAL A 87 7.86 -7.75 3.76
CA VAL A 87 6.79 -6.74 3.79
C VAL A 87 6.68 -6.12 2.41
N VAL A 88 5.50 -6.24 1.80
CA VAL A 88 5.23 -5.83 0.43
C VAL A 88 4.51 -4.49 0.41
N PHE A 89 5.03 -3.57 -0.39
CA PHE A 89 4.50 -2.23 -0.61
C PHE A 89 4.04 -2.10 -2.07
N PRO A 90 2.74 -2.16 -2.36
CA PRO A 90 2.22 -1.90 -3.70
C PRO A 90 2.56 -0.49 -4.20
N GLY A 91 2.71 -0.31 -5.51
CA GLY A 91 2.81 0.99 -6.14
C GLY A 91 1.45 1.65 -6.32
N GLY A 92 1.43 2.77 -7.03
CA GLY A 92 0.22 3.56 -7.31
C GLY A 92 0.41 5.05 -7.08
N GLY A 93 1.67 5.54 -7.19
CA GLY A 93 1.99 6.97 -7.16
C GLY A 93 1.72 7.68 -5.83
N TYR A 94 1.53 6.95 -4.74
CA TYR A 94 0.99 7.44 -3.46
C TYR A 94 -0.44 8.01 -3.55
N GLU A 95 -1.12 7.83 -4.66
CA GLU A 95 -2.53 8.20 -4.87
C GLU A 95 -3.45 6.99 -4.69
N ASP A 96 -3.03 5.84 -5.20
CA ASP A 96 -3.72 4.55 -5.14
C ASP A 96 -2.73 3.44 -4.74
N LEU A 97 -3.24 2.23 -4.49
CA LEU A 97 -2.46 1.02 -4.28
C LEU A 97 -2.85 -0.02 -5.34
N ALA A 98 -1.90 -0.52 -6.13
CA ALA A 98 -2.09 -1.65 -7.05
C ALA A 98 -2.17 -2.96 -6.23
N ILE A 99 -3.24 -3.11 -5.46
CA ILE A 99 -3.34 -4.01 -4.30
C ILE A 99 -3.27 -5.50 -4.67
N ASP A 100 -3.72 -5.88 -5.87
CA ASP A 100 -3.64 -7.26 -6.34
C ASP A 100 -2.35 -7.54 -7.11
N LEU A 101 -2.07 -6.85 -8.21
CA LEU A 101 -0.92 -7.11 -9.07
C LEU A 101 0.43 -6.96 -8.35
N GLU A 102 0.54 -5.95 -7.48
CA GLU A 102 1.77 -5.62 -6.75
C GLU A 102 1.65 -5.93 -5.24
N GLY A 103 0.58 -6.61 -4.86
CA GLY A 103 0.26 -6.98 -3.48
C GLY A 103 -0.08 -8.45 -3.32
N THR A 104 -1.36 -8.84 -3.48
CA THR A 104 -1.81 -10.22 -3.22
C THR A 104 -1.14 -11.23 -4.13
N GLU A 105 -0.98 -10.94 -5.44
CA GLU A 105 -0.29 -11.84 -6.37
C GLU A 105 1.19 -12.07 -5.99
N VAL A 106 1.84 -11.05 -5.42
CA VAL A 106 3.22 -11.19 -4.91
C VAL A 106 3.24 -12.11 -3.70
N CYS A 107 2.27 -11.99 -2.80
CA CYS A 107 2.16 -12.88 -1.65
C CYS A 107 1.87 -14.32 -2.08
N ASP A 108 0.98 -14.52 -3.04
CA ASP A 108 0.68 -15.84 -3.62
C ASP A 108 1.91 -16.46 -4.31
N TRP A 109 2.83 -15.63 -4.82
CA TRP A 109 4.08 -16.11 -5.41
C TRP A 109 5.14 -16.44 -4.36
N LEU A 110 5.19 -15.71 -3.22
CA LEU A 110 6.19 -15.89 -2.16
C LEU A 110 5.89 -17.08 -1.26
N THR A 111 4.62 -17.28 -0.86
CA THR A 111 4.24 -18.29 0.14
C THR A 111 4.55 -19.72 -0.29
N PRO A 112 4.36 -20.17 -1.54
CA PRO A 112 4.77 -21.51 -1.97
C PRO A 112 6.29 -21.74 -1.94
N LYS A 113 7.08 -20.64 -1.86
CA LYS A 113 8.55 -20.70 -1.71
C LYS A 113 8.99 -20.77 -0.25
N GLY A 114 8.04 -20.79 0.68
CA GLY A 114 8.30 -20.86 2.11
C GLY A 114 8.67 -19.51 2.73
N ILE A 115 8.27 -18.41 2.11
CA ILE A 115 8.52 -17.04 2.58
C ILE A 115 7.20 -16.46 3.08
N THR A 116 7.17 -15.98 4.32
CA THR A 116 6.03 -15.23 4.84
C THR A 116 5.92 -13.90 4.10
N CYS A 117 4.74 -13.59 3.58
CA CYS A 117 4.44 -12.31 2.96
C CYS A 117 3.55 -11.47 3.87
N VAL A 118 3.92 -10.22 4.10
CA VAL A 118 3.09 -9.26 4.83
C VAL A 118 2.73 -8.13 3.88
N LEU A 119 1.51 -8.13 3.41
CA LEU A 119 1.00 -7.07 2.51
C LEU A 119 0.57 -5.87 3.35
N LEU A 120 1.20 -4.73 3.12
CA LEU A 120 0.83 -3.47 3.73
C LEU A 120 -0.09 -2.66 2.80
N LYS A 121 -1.32 -2.44 3.25
CA LYS A 121 -2.23 -1.43 2.72
C LYS A 121 -1.94 -0.11 3.45
N TYR A 122 -0.96 0.66 2.96
CA TYR A 122 -0.55 1.92 3.58
C TYR A 122 -1.45 3.08 3.18
N ARG A 123 -1.40 4.17 3.94
CA ARG A 123 -2.24 5.35 3.72
C ARG A 123 -1.93 6.04 2.39
N VAL A 124 -2.99 6.22 1.60
CA VAL A 124 -3.06 7.04 0.39
C VAL A 124 -4.37 7.81 0.45
N PRO A 125 -4.43 8.94 1.17
CA PRO A 125 -5.69 9.62 1.49
C PRO A 125 -6.35 10.32 0.30
N GLY A 126 -5.75 10.28 -0.89
CA GLY A 126 -6.31 10.79 -2.13
C GLY A 126 -5.80 12.17 -2.56
N GLU A 127 -6.23 12.62 -3.72
CA GLU A 127 -5.74 13.84 -4.41
C GLU A 127 -5.92 15.16 -3.62
N VAL A 128 -6.78 15.18 -2.62
CA VAL A 128 -7.03 16.41 -1.84
C VAL A 128 -5.78 16.87 -1.09
N LEU A 129 -4.92 15.93 -0.67
CA LEU A 129 -3.71 16.24 0.08
C LEU A 129 -2.49 16.48 -0.81
N TYR A 130 -2.52 15.95 -2.03
CA TYR A 130 -1.42 16.04 -2.99
C TYR A 130 -1.95 16.49 -4.35
N PRO A 131 -2.40 17.76 -4.47
CA PRO A 131 -2.88 18.25 -5.75
C PRO A 131 -1.74 18.17 -6.79
N LYS A 132 -2.01 17.56 -7.95
CA LYS A 132 -1.04 17.41 -9.05
C LYS A 132 -0.38 18.71 -9.50
N SER A 133 -0.98 19.85 -9.14
CA SER A 133 -0.47 21.19 -9.38
C SER A 133 0.43 21.77 -8.29
N ALA A 134 0.56 21.10 -7.14
CA ALA A 134 1.42 21.58 -6.08
C ALA A 134 2.90 21.38 -6.47
N PRO A 135 3.74 22.42 -6.36
CA PRO A 135 5.17 22.24 -6.57
C PRO A 135 5.72 21.32 -5.47
N TYR A 136 6.41 20.25 -5.86
CA TYR A 136 7.13 19.40 -4.92
C TYR A 136 8.09 20.26 -4.09
N PRO A 137 8.16 20.09 -2.75
CA PRO A 137 9.11 20.83 -1.95
C PRO A 137 10.53 20.49 -2.41
N LYS A 138 11.31 21.56 -2.61
CA LYS A 138 12.67 21.45 -3.14
C LYS A 138 13.69 20.90 -2.14
N SER A 139 13.29 20.57 -0.92
CA SER A 139 14.19 20.05 0.12
C SER A 139 13.40 19.32 1.21
N GLY A 140 13.90 18.21 1.71
CA GLY A 140 13.34 17.43 2.81
C GLY A 140 12.97 16.00 2.40
N PRO A 141 12.54 15.18 3.38
CA PRO A 141 11.97 13.88 3.07
C PRO A 141 10.76 14.07 2.16
N TYR A 142 10.57 13.14 1.26
CA TYR A 142 9.53 13.15 0.23
C TYR A 142 8.16 13.46 0.85
N PRO A 143 7.51 14.60 0.57
CA PRO A 143 6.32 15.04 1.33
C PRO A 143 5.10 14.18 1.06
N GLU A 144 5.13 13.37 0.00
CA GLU A 144 4.03 12.49 -0.37
C GLU A 144 4.00 11.21 0.47
N SER A 145 5.06 10.92 1.22
CA SER A 145 5.19 9.64 1.89
C SER A 145 5.38 9.63 3.41
N PRO A 146 5.29 10.73 4.17
CA PRO A 146 5.49 10.64 5.63
C PRO A 146 4.56 9.62 6.25
N MET A 147 3.25 9.69 5.96
CA MET A 147 2.26 8.74 6.48
C MET A 147 2.52 7.30 5.99
N ALA A 148 2.90 7.12 4.73
CA ALA A 148 3.24 5.80 4.21
C ALA A 148 4.51 5.25 4.89
N LEU A 149 5.51 6.10 5.16
CA LEU A 149 6.74 5.70 5.84
C LEU A 149 6.47 5.38 7.33
N GLU A 150 5.62 6.15 8.01
CA GLU A 150 5.15 5.82 9.36
C GLU A 150 4.47 4.44 9.40
N ASP A 151 3.57 4.19 8.45
CA ASP A 151 2.87 2.90 8.32
C ASP A 151 3.86 1.76 8.05
N ALA A 152 4.85 1.98 7.20
CA ALA A 152 5.88 0.99 6.90
C ALA A 152 6.80 0.72 8.11
N GLN A 153 7.24 1.75 8.83
CA GLN A 153 8.04 1.62 10.05
C GLN A 153 7.26 0.88 11.14
N ARG A 154 5.97 1.21 11.28
CA ARG A 154 5.07 0.54 12.24
C ARG A 154 4.91 -0.93 11.89
N THR A 155 4.61 -1.24 10.63
CA THR A 155 4.44 -2.62 10.15
C THR A 155 5.70 -3.44 10.37
N MET A 156 6.87 -2.90 10.07
CA MET A 156 8.15 -3.60 10.29
C MET A 156 8.38 -3.90 11.79
N GLY A 157 8.05 -2.96 12.67
CA GLY A 157 8.11 -3.18 14.13
C GLY A 157 7.16 -4.29 14.56
N LEU A 158 5.91 -4.28 14.08
CA LEU A 158 4.91 -5.32 14.37
C LEU A 158 5.35 -6.70 13.88
N VAL A 159 5.85 -6.80 12.65
CA VAL A 159 6.33 -8.08 12.09
C VAL A 159 7.48 -8.63 12.92
N ARG A 160 8.43 -7.79 13.34
CA ARG A 160 9.56 -8.24 14.17
C ARG A 160 9.13 -8.62 15.58
N PHE A 161 8.18 -7.89 16.17
CA PHE A 161 7.62 -8.18 17.47
C PHE A 161 6.87 -9.52 17.50
N HIS A 162 6.10 -9.83 16.46
CA HIS A 162 5.36 -11.08 16.31
C HIS A 162 6.16 -12.19 15.60
N ALA A 163 7.45 -12.01 15.37
CA ALA A 163 8.25 -12.92 14.55
C ALA A 163 8.21 -14.37 15.08
N ALA A 164 8.30 -14.57 16.39
CA ALA A 164 8.22 -15.90 17.01
C ALA A 164 6.85 -16.57 16.79
N GLU A 165 5.77 -15.81 16.94
CA GLU A 165 4.39 -16.27 16.74
C GLU A 165 4.14 -16.70 15.29
N TRP A 166 4.70 -15.96 14.34
CA TRP A 166 4.53 -16.22 12.91
C TRP A 166 5.64 -17.10 12.32
N HIS A 167 6.48 -17.72 13.17
CA HIS A 167 7.60 -18.57 12.75
C HIS A 167 8.58 -17.88 11.80
N ILE A 168 8.85 -16.59 12.04
CA ILE A 168 9.78 -15.75 11.31
C ILE A 168 11.07 -15.62 12.13
N ASP A 169 12.22 -15.64 11.46
CA ASP A 169 13.50 -15.23 12.02
C ASP A 169 13.54 -13.68 12.04
N PRO A 170 13.65 -13.02 13.21
CA PRO A 170 13.63 -11.54 13.29
C PRO A 170 14.81 -10.87 12.58
N HIS A 171 15.81 -11.64 12.13
CA HIS A 171 16.96 -11.19 11.35
C HIS A 171 16.86 -11.53 9.86
N LYS A 172 15.67 -11.96 9.39
CA LYS A 172 15.37 -12.27 7.99
C LYS A 172 14.09 -11.60 7.49
N ILE A 173 13.89 -10.34 7.87
CA ILE A 173 12.71 -9.57 7.48
C ILE A 173 13.12 -8.47 6.50
N GLY A 174 12.71 -8.61 5.25
CA GLY A 174 12.97 -7.63 4.21
C GLY A 174 11.75 -6.85 3.78
N VAL A 175 11.98 -5.92 2.86
CA VAL A 175 10.93 -5.14 2.18
C VAL A 175 11.00 -5.37 0.68
N LEU A 176 9.84 -5.32 0.02
CA LEU A 176 9.72 -5.37 -1.43
C LEU A 176 8.67 -4.35 -1.85
N GLY A 177 9.01 -3.52 -2.83
CA GLY A 177 8.04 -2.53 -3.31
C GLY A 177 8.24 -2.18 -4.78
N PHE A 178 7.16 -1.68 -5.36
CA PHE A 178 7.02 -1.35 -6.77
C PHE A 178 6.73 0.13 -6.95
N SER A 179 7.34 0.79 -7.93
CA SER A 179 7.07 2.20 -8.25
C SER A 179 7.14 3.10 -7.00
N ALA A 180 6.03 3.70 -6.54
CA ALA A 180 5.95 4.43 -5.27
C ALA A 180 6.27 3.54 -4.06
N GLY A 181 5.81 2.28 -4.05
CA GLY A 181 6.20 1.28 -3.04
C GLY A 181 7.69 0.93 -3.11
N GLY A 182 8.31 0.98 -4.30
CA GLY A 182 9.76 0.88 -4.48
C GLY A 182 10.50 2.04 -3.84
N HIS A 183 9.99 3.27 -4.01
CA HIS A 183 10.50 4.44 -3.28
C HIS A 183 10.36 4.25 -1.76
N LEU A 184 9.20 3.74 -1.29
CA LEU A 184 8.98 3.45 0.13
C LEU A 184 9.96 2.41 0.67
N SER A 185 10.29 1.37 -0.11
CA SER A 185 11.32 0.39 0.23
C SER A 185 12.71 1.02 0.36
N ALA A 186 13.06 1.94 -0.54
CA ALA A 186 14.31 2.69 -0.46
C ALA A 186 14.34 3.63 0.75
N ALA A 187 13.21 4.32 1.03
CA ALA A 187 13.06 5.17 2.21
C ALA A 187 13.22 4.36 3.52
N MET A 188 12.57 3.19 3.62
CA MET A 188 12.72 2.28 4.77
C MET A 188 14.18 1.85 4.96
N SER A 189 14.92 1.65 3.88
CA SER A 189 16.33 1.23 3.93
C SER A 189 17.29 2.34 4.38
N THR A 190 16.87 3.60 4.33
CA THR A 190 17.71 4.77 4.61
C THR A 190 17.27 5.58 5.83
N TYR A 191 16.00 5.49 6.24
CA TYR A 191 15.44 6.24 7.36
C TYR A 191 14.96 5.35 8.51
N PHE A 192 15.48 4.14 8.64
CA PHE A 192 15.08 3.18 9.67
C PHE A 192 15.54 3.56 11.09
N ASP A 193 16.60 4.34 11.23
CA ASP A 193 17.19 4.76 12.50
C ASP A 193 16.41 5.88 13.20
N LYS A 194 15.52 6.54 12.46
CA LYS A 194 14.68 7.62 12.96
C LYS A 194 13.20 7.31 12.70
N ARG A 195 12.52 6.85 13.74
CA ARG A 195 11.07 6.66 13.68
C ARG A 195 10.37 8.02 13.53
N LEU A 196 9.40 8.10 12.61
CA LEU A 196 8.71 9.36 12.31
C LEU A 196 7.60 9.70 13.32
N TYR A 197 7.24 8.75 14.17
CA TYR A 197 6.19 8.91 15.19
C TYR A 197 6.71 8.49 16.57
N PRO A 198 6.10 8.99 17.68
CA PRO A 198 6.41 8.53 19.02
C PRO A 198 6.04 7.05 19.21
N ALA A 199 6.87 6.30 19.93
CA ALA A 199 6.55 4.90 20.25
C ALA A 199 5.26 4.82 21.07
N ILE A 200 4.35 3.91 20.67
CA ILE A 200 3.03 3.73 21.30
C ILE A 200 2.91 2.42 22.08
N ASP A 201 3.71 1.41 21.74
CA ASP A 201 3.69 0.12 22.42
C ASP A 201 5.04 -0.61 22.35
N ALA A 202 5.05 -1.91 22.73
CA ALA A 202 6.25 -2.72 22.75
C ALA A 202 6.82 -3.00 21.34
N ALA A 203 5.98 -3.09 20.31
CA ALA A 203 6.43 -3.32 18.94
C ALA A 203 7.27 -2.15 18.40
N ASP A 204 7.07 -0.95 18.92
CA ASP A 204 7.85 0.22 18.53
C ASP A 204 9.24 0.29 19.20
N LYS A 205 9.55 -0.63 20.10
CA LYS A 205 10.91 -0.85 20.62
C LYS A 205 11.76 -1.72 19.68
N GLU A 206 11.08 -2.45 18.80
CA GLU A 206 11.75 -3.27 17.79
C GLU A 206 12.36 -2.39 16.69
N SER A 207 13.46 -2.87 16.10
CA SER A 207 14.08 -2.19 14.97
C SER A 207 13.17 -2.23 13.75
N CYS A 208 12.94 -1.10 13.10
CA CYS A 208 12.25 -1.05 11.81
C CYS A 208 13.21 -1.17 10.61
N ARG A 209 14.51 -1.47 10.85
CA ARG A 209 15.47 -1.68 9.77
C ARG A 209 15.14 -2.96 9.00
N PRO A 210 14.98 -2.90 7.65
CA PRO A 210 14.90 -4.10 6.84
C PRO A 210 16.26 -4.82 6.77
N ASP A 211 16.26 -6.15 6.80
CA ASP A 211 17.49 -6.95 6.67
C ASP A 211 17.92 -7.07 5.20
N PHE A 212 16.98 -6.91 4.27
CA PHE A 212 17.22 -6.78 2.83
C PHE A 212 16.09 -5.97 2.20
N ALA A 213 16.32 -5.45 0.99
CA ALA A 213 15.33 -4.71 0.24
C ALA A 213 15.33 -5.11 -1.24
N VAL A 214 14.13 -5.22 -1.80
CA VAL A 214 13.89 -5.45 -3.23
C VAL A 214 13.13 -4.23 -3.75
N VAL A 215 13.84 -3.41 -4.52
CA VAL A 215 13.36 -2.11 -5.01
C VAL A 215 13.08 -2.25 -6.50
N ILE A 216 11.80 -2.31 -6.89
CA ILE A 216 11.38 -2.59 -8.27
C ILE A 216 10.90 -1.30 -8.93
N TYR A 217 11.53 -0.90 -10.04
CA TYR A 217 11.28 0.33 -10.81
C TYR A 217 10.81 1.52 -9.94
N PRO A 218 11.62 1.91 -8.93
CA PRO A 218 11.21 2.91 -7.96
C PRO A 218 10.89 4.24 -8.65
N GLY A 219 9.72 4.79 -8.34
CA GLY A 219 9.37 6.16 -8.68
C GLY A 219 10.02 7.15 -7.73
N HIS A 220 9.87 8.45 -8.01
CA HIS A 220 10.12 9.52 -7.04
C HIS A 220 11.54 9.58 -6.43
N LEU A 221 12.54 8.97 -7.05
CA LEU A 221 13.93 9.05 -6.59
C LEU A 221 14.65 10.36 -7.00
N SER A 222 14.01 11.19 -7.83
CA SER A 222 14.52 12.51 -8.22
C SER A 222 13.61 13.63 -7.75
N ILE A 223 14.17 14.74 -7.32
CA ILE A 223 13.47 15.88 -6.70
C ILE A 223 12.62 16.66 -7.72
N ALA A 224 12.85 16.52 -9.02
CA ALA A 224 12.02 17.15 -10.04
C ALA A 224 12.04 16.35 -11.33
N ALA A 225 10.85 16.02 -11.85
CA ALA A 225 10.72 15.43 -13.18
C ALA A 225 11.28 16.34 -14.30
N ALA A 226 11.33 17.66 -14.07
CA ALA A 226 11.92 18.63 -14.97
C ALA A 226 13.46 18.70 -14.92
N GLU A 227 14.09 18.13 -13.90
CA GLU A 227 15.55 18.04 -13.73
C GLU A 227 16.08 16.63 -14.02
N TRP A 228 15.20 15.72 -14.43
CA TRP A 228 15.58 14.40 -14.89
C TRP A 228 16.33 14.52 -16.22
N ASP A 229 17.63 14.63 -16.12
CA ASP A 229 18.53 14.41 -17.24
C ASP A 229 18.98 12.94 -17.19
N ALA A 230 18.94 12.25 -18.31
CA ALA A 230 19.39 10.86 -18.46
C ALA A 230 20.82 10.64 -17.93
N LYS A 231 21.66 11.69 -17.85
CA LYS A 231 23.00 11.67 -17.25
C LYS A 231 22.97 11.64 -15.72
N GLN A 232 21.97 12.24 -15.08
CA GLN A 232 21.83 12.18 -13.62
C GLN A 232 21.24 10.85 -13.17
N GLY A 233 20.29 10.30 -13.89
CA GLY A 233 19.78 8.95 -13.65
C GLY A 233 20.87 7.88 -13.71
N ALA A 234 21.83 8.02 -14.63
CA ALA A 234 22.99 7.13 -14.71
C ALA A 234 23.98 7.27 -13.53
N LYS A 235 23.99 8.43 -12.84
CA LYS A 235 24.82 8.64 -11.65
C LYS A 235 24.21 8.04 -10.39
N ILE A 236 22.88 8.06 -10.23
CA ILE A 236 22.19 7.46 -9.08
C ILE A 236 22.41 5.93 -9.09
N GLY A 237 22.30 5.28 -10.24
CA GLY A 237 22.55 3.84 -10.37
C GLY A 237 24.00 3.41 -10.10
N ARG A 238 24.97 4.33 -10.07
CA ARG A 238 26.38 4.04 -9.76
C ARG A 238 26.77 4.31 -8.30
N ALA A 239 25.96 5.05 -7.57
CA ALA A 239 26.29 5.42 -6.19
C ALA A 239 25.84 4.38 -5.14
N HIS A 240 25.13 3.33 -5.55
CA HIS A 240 24.58 2.31 -4.68
C HIS A 240 24.96 0.86 -5.07
N VAL A 241 26.05 0.70 -5.81
CA VAL A 241 26.67 -0.61 -6.07
C VAL A 241 27.94 -0.74 -5.24
#